data_3da70031b10232b0ac10d73a9177dd8b
#
_entry.id   3da70031b10232b0ac10d73a9177dd8b
#
_cell.length_a   1.000
_cell.length_b   1.000
_cell.length_c   1.000
_cell.angle_alpha   90.00
_cell.angle_beta   90.00
_cell.angle_gamma   90.00
#
_symmetry.space_group_name_H-M   'P 1'
#
loop_
_entity.id
_entity.type
_entity.pdbx_description
1 polymer ?
#
loop_
_entity_poly.entity_id
_entity_poly.type
_entity_poly.pdbx_seq_one_letter_code
_entity_poly.pdbx_strand_id
1 'polypeptide(L)'
;MYSHLASTKRTIEVLKHFGRYTKHHLGQNFLINDSIIGRILEEAALAQDESVLEVGPGIGTLSAALLEHASAVIAVEKDRELEEILRYTLAQRRFLCLDEQARARGCVDAAAGANADEQVDAHTYARMHAGAHADSPASFCLVLQDALNFSRNDLLAACKATESVIPQKFVANLPYQVAATLVLRYFEIFPEIQDAIVMVQSEVCERMCAAPHTKTYGAYTAKLALFASCVAHFSVAPSNFLPAPHVMSQVIHLRRHSSSTTLCEESEIPHVMRVIDAAFAQRRKTVSNSLSACGFARDVVARALSQSEISAQARAETLTSAAFVALTRAFDAEGAFVDE
;
A
#
# COMPACT_ATOMS: atom_id res chain seq x y z
N MET A 1 13.93 15.24 -17.78
CA MET A 1 14.29 15.21 -16.34
C MET A 1 12.98 15.17 -15.58
N TYR A 2 12.72 14.12 -14.83
CA TYR A 2 11.47 13.92 -14.08
C TYR A 2 11.53 14.52 -12.67
N SER A 3 12.74 14.49 -12.03
CA SER A 3 12.95 15.11 -10.73
C SER A 3 14.31 15.79 -10.65
N HIS A 4 14.32 17.07 -10.32
CA HIS A 4 15.56 17.83 -10.10
C HIS A 4 16.36 17.36 -8.88
N LEU A 5 15.77 16.54 -8.01
CA LEU A 5 16.41 15.96 -6.83
C LEU A 5 17.10 14.62 -7.14
N ALA A 6 16.82 14.00 -8.29
CA ALA A 6 17.26 12.66 -8.65
C ALA A 6 18.75 12.59 -9.08
N SER A 7 19.64 13.03 -8.20
CA SER A 7 21.08 12.89 -8.40
C SER A 7 21.82 12.83 -7.08
N THR A 8 22.95 12.10 -7.05
CA THR A 8 23.83 12.03 -5.88
C THR A 8 24.25 13.40 -5.37
N LYS A 9 24.64 14.30 -6.30
CA LYS A 9 25.07 15.66 -5.97
C LYS A 9 23.96 16.43 -5.24
N ARG A 10 22.78 16.44 -5.83
CA ARG A 10 21.64 17.22 -5.27
C ARG A 10 21.16 16.65 -3.95
N THR A 11 21.08 15.33 -3.81
CA THR A 11 20.73 14.66 -2.55
C THR A 11 21.72 15.05 -1.42
N ILE A 12 23.04 15.03 -1.71
CA ILE A 12 24.07 15.43 -0.74
C ILE A 12 23.97 16.93 -0.39
N GLU A 13 23.73 17.80 -1.38
CA GLU A 13 23.55 19.24 -1.15
C GLU A 13 22.39 19.54 -0.21
N VAL A 14 21.22 18.92 -0.47
CA VAL A 14 20.03 19.07 0.37
C VAL A 14 20.30 18.58 1.79
N LEU A 15 20.83 17.38 1.95
CA LEU A 15 21.12 16.81 3.27
C LEU A 15 22.12 17.67 4.06
N LYS A 16 23.20 18.15 3.41
CA LYS A 16 24.19 19.03 4.03
C LYS A 16 23.60 20.38 4.43
N HIS A 17 22.72 20.96 3.60
CA HIS A 17 22.08 22.24 3.89
C HIS A 17 21.33 22.21 5.23
N PHE A 18 20.71 21.08 5.56
CA PHE A 18 19.99 20.87 6.81
C PHE A 18 20.85 20.21 7.91
N GLY A 19 22.15 20.05 7.70
CA GLY A 19 23.04 19.40 8.67
C GLY A 19 22.67 17.94 8.93
N ARG A 20 22.05 17.25 7.94
CA ARG A 20 21.53 15.90 8.08
C ARG A 20 22.45 14.88 7.42
N TYR A 21 22.40 13.68 7.99
CA TYR A 21 22.99 12.48 7.44
C TYR A 21 21.91 11.40 7.30
N THR A 22 22.13 10.43 6.43
CA THR A 22 21.20 9.31 6.23
C THR A 22 21.01 8.50 7.51
N LYS A 23 19.76 8.30 7.93
CA LYS A 23 19.42 7.52 9.13
C LYS A 23 19.22 6.05 8.74
N HIS A 24 20.24 5.22 8.83
CA HIS A 24 20.16 3.79 8.48
C HIS A 24 19.07 3.04 9.26
N HIS A 25 18.82 3.41 10.52
CA HIS A 25 17.78 2.75 11.34
C HIS A 25 16.33 3.03 10.91
N LEU A 26 16.10 4.07 10.10
CA LEU A 26 14.80 4.35 9.47
C LEU A 26 14.70 3.75 8.06
N GLY A 27 15.72 3.04 7.58
CA GLY A 27 15.73 2.45 6.25
C GLY A 27 15.77 3.48 5.12
N GLN A 28 16.28 4.69 5.37
CA GLN A 28 16.33 5.78 4.40
C GLN A 28 17.35 5.46 3.29
N ASN A 29 16.84 5.14 2.09
CA ASN A 29 17.60 4.97 0.86
C ASN A 29 17.00 5.89 -0.21
N PHE A 30 17.60 7.04 -0.44
CA PHE A 30 17.10 8.05 -1.36
C PHE A 30 17.38 7.64 -2.81
N LEU A 31 16.37 7.64 -3.65
CA LEU A 31 16.52 7.35 -5.09
C LEU A 31 17.25 8.52 -5.77
N ILE A 32 18.35 8.20 -6.48
CA ILE A 32 19.23 9.19 -7.13
C ILE A 32 19.32 9.03 -8.64
N ASN A 33 18.42 8.26 -9.25
CA ASN A 33 18.40 8.01 -10.68
C ASN A 33 17.07 8.42 -11.31
N ASP A 34 17.12 9.47 -12.14
CA ASP A 34 15.96 10.05 -12.81
C ASP A 34 15.28 9.10 -13.81
N SER A 35 16.04 8.18 -14.44
CA SER A 35 15.45 7.22 -15.37
C SER A 35 14.59 6.16 -14.67
N ILE A 36 14.90 5.82 -13.42
CA ILE A 36 14.06 4.94 -12.60
C ILE A 36 12.75 5.63 -12.24
N ILE A 37 12.81 6.93 -11.91
CA ILE A 37 11.61 7.75 -11.65
C ILE A 37 10.73 7.77 -12.89
N GLY A 38 11.32 8.00 -14.09
CA GLY A 38 10.56 7.98 -15.34
C GLY A 38 9.82 6.67 -15.55
N ARG A 39 10.46 5.52 -15.31
CA ARG A 39 9.80 4.21 -15.40
C ARG A 39 8.68 4.01 -14.37
N ILE A 40 8.85 4.54 -13.15
CA ILE A 40 7.79 4.52 -12.12
C ILE A 40 6.58 5.32 -12.60
N LEU A 41 6.80 6.51 -13.17
CA LEU A 41 5.74 7.36 -13.72
C LEU A 41 5.04 6.73 -14.93
N GLU A 42 5.79 6.06 -15.81
CA GLU A 42 5.23 5.29 -16.94
C GLU A 42 4.30 4.18 -16.44
N GLU A 43 4.70 3.41 -15.43
CA GLU A 43 3.84 2.39 -14.83
C GLU A 43 2.64 2.99 -14.09
N ALA A 44 2.83 4.14 -13.43
CA ALA A 44 1.76 4.82 -12.71
C ALA A 44 0.73 5.44 -13.67
N ALA A 45 1.12 5.84 -14.89
CA ALA A 45 0.25 6.40 -15.91
C ALA A 45 -0.75 7.44 -15.35
N LEU A 46 -0.23 8.43 -14.61
CA LEU A 46 -1.03 9.42 -13.89
C LEU A 46 -1.72 10.39 -14.85
N ALA A 47 -2.98 10.71 -14.56
CA ALA A 47 -3.69 11.83 -15.18
C ALA A 47 -3.58 13.09 -14.30
N GLN A 48 -3.63 14.26 -14.95
CA GLN A 48 -3.42 15.56 -14.31
C GLN A 48 -4.46 15.92 -13.22
N ASP A 49 -5.63 15.32 -13.27
CA ASP A 49 -6.74 15.50 -12.32
C ASP A 49 -6.73 14.43 -11.20
N GLU A 50 -5.87 13.43 -11.28
CA GLU A 50 -5.72 12.41 -10.24
C GLU A 50 -4.93 12.93 -9.04
N SER A 51 -5.20 12.36 -7.88
CA SER A 51 -4.32 12.46 -6.71
C SER A 51 -3.60 11.14 -6.45
N VAL A 52 -2.48 11.19 -5.75
CA VAL A 52 -1.60 10.05 -5.48
C VAL A 52 -1.33 9.93 -3.99
N LEU A 53 -1.37 8.71 -3.48
CA LEU A 53 -0.89 8.38 -2.13
C LEU A 53 0.59 7.96 -2.21
N GLU A 54 1.44 8.60 -1.41
CA GLU A 54 2.86 8.25 -1.25
C GLU A 54 3.16 7.89 0.21
N VAL A 55 4.07 6.95 0.45
CA VAL A 55 4.58 6.64 1.79
C VAL A 55 6.10 6.75 1.78
N GLY A 56 6.63 7.50 2.76
CA GLY A 56 8.06 7.73 2.87
C GLY A 56 8.61 8.63 1.76
N PRO A 57 8.13 9.86 1.62
CA PRO A 57 8.58 10.79 0.58
C PRO A 57 10.08 11.13 0.69
N GLY A 58 10.69 10.91 1.85
CA GLY A 58 12.08 11.20 2.10
C GLY A 58 12.40 12.68 1.90
N ILE A 59 13.34 13.00 1.01
CA ILE A 59 13.66 14.40 0.64
C ILE A 59 12.77 14.93 -0.50
N GLY A 60 11.71 14.20 -0.88
CA GLY A 60 10.77 14.61 -1.92
C GLY A 60 11.19 14.26 -3.36
N THR A 61 12.11 13.33 -3.55
CA THR A 61 12.62 13.00 -4.89
C THR A 61 11.54 12.43 -5.81
N LEU A 62 10.75 11.47 -5.33
CA LEU A 62 9.62 10.93 -6.08
C LEU A 62 8.43 11.91 -6.05
N SER A 63 8.14 12.53 -4.90
CA SER A 63 7.07 13.51 -4.73
C SER A 63 7.15 14.65 -5.75
N ALA A 64 8.35 15.20 -6.00
CA ALA A 64 8.56 16.27 -6.98
C ALA A 64 8.14 15.83 -8.40
N ALA A 65 8.44 14.60 -8.76
CA ALA A 65 8.06 14.06 -10.06
C ALA A 65 6.55 13.76 -10.14
N LEU A 66 5.95 13.22 -9.08
CA LEU A 66 4.51 12.97 -9.01
C LEU A 66 3.69 14.27 -9.13
N LEU A 67 4.15 15.36 -8.51
CA LEU A 67 3.50 16.69 -8.57
C LEU A 67 3.53 17.34 -9.96
N GLU A 68 4.34 16.85 -10.90
CA GLU A 68 4.29 17.30 -12.31
C GLU A 68 3.19 16.57 -13.11
N HIS A 69 2.64 15.46 -12.57
CA HIS A 69 1.72 14.58 -13.27
C HIS A 69 0.38 14.37 -12.55
N ALA A 70 0.22 14.87 -11.32
CA ALA A 70 -0.98 14.71 -10.51
C ALA A 70 -1.45 16.07 -9.96
N SER A 71 -2.74 16.18 -9.63
CA SER A 71 -3.33 17.37 -8.98
C SER A 71 -2.92 17.50 -7.52
N ALA A 72 -2.69 16.37 -6.84
CA ALA A 72 -2.24 16.35 -5.46
C ALA A 72 -1.40 15.10 -5.15
N VAL A 73 -0.45 15.26 -4.24
CA VAL A 73 0.27 14.15 -3.59
C VAL A 73 -0.02 14.20 -2.10
N ILE A 74 -0.61 13.12 -1.58
CA ILE A 74 -0.82 12.91 -0.15
C ILE A 74 0.30 11.99 0.32
N ALA A 75 1.23 12.52 1.11
CA ALA A 75 2.41 11.81 1.56
C ALA A 75 2.36 11.53 3.06
N VAL A 76 2.64 10.28 3.46
CA VAL A 76 2.70 9.88 4.86
C VAL A 76 4.15 9.67 5.27
N GLU A 77 4.61 10.41 6.29
CA GLU A 77 5.99 10.37 6.77
C GLU A 77 6.03 10.29 8.30
N LYS A 78 6.89 9.44 8.82
CA LYS A 78 7.07 9.26 10.27
C LYS A 78 8.14 10.18 10.84
N ASP A 79 9.18 10.50 10.06
CA ASP A 79 10.28 11.33 10.47
C ASP A 79 9.90 12.82 10.36
N ARG A 80 9.52 13.43 11.48
CA ARG A 80 9.16 14.87 11.56
C ARG A 80 10.29 15.78 11.09
N GLU A 81 11.54 15.34 11.14
CA GLU A 81 12.67 16.13 10.70
C GLU A 81 12.74 16.31 9.19
N LEU A 82 12.01 15.50 8.42
CA LEU A 82 11.91 15.64 6.97
C LEU A 82 10.91 16.72 6.52
N GLU A 83 10.03 17.21 7.41
CA GLU A 83 9.07 18.25 7.05
C GLU A 83 9.77 19.51 6.51
N GLU A 84 10.79 20.01 7.22
CA GLU A 84 11.53 21.20 6.81
C GLU A 84 12.24 21.01 5.47
N ILE A 85 12.81 19.82 5.25
CA ILE A 85 13.45 19.46 3.99
C ILE A 85 12.43 19.43 2.85
N LEU A 86 11.27 18.81 3.07
CA LEU A 86 10.20 18.74 2.08
C LEU A 86 9.64 20.12 1.73
N ARG A 87 9.46 21.01 2.72
CA ARG A 87 9.08 22.40 2.47
C ARG A 87 10.10 23.16 1.60
N TYR A 88 11.37 22.91 1.80
CA TYR A 88 12.43 23.49 0.98
C TYR A 88 12.49 22.92 -0.43
N THR A 89 12.43 21.59 -0.56
CA THR A 89 12.59 20.91 -1.85
C THR A 89 11.35 21.03 -2.75
N LEU A 90 10.16 21.21 -2.15
CA LEU A 90 8.88 21.39 -2.83
C LEU A 90 8.31 22.82 -2.72
N ALA A 91 9.18 23.81 -2.47
CA ALA A 91 8.79 25.20 -2.16
C ALA A 91 7.93 25.88 -3.26
N GLN A 92 7.93 25.39 -4.49
CA GLN A 92 7.13 25.93 -5.60
C GLN A 92 5.68 25.39 -5.62
N ARG A 93 5.32 24.53 -4.67
CA ARG A 93 4.01 23.85 -4.60
C ARG A 93 3.23 24.33 -3.37
N ARG A 94 1.90 24.21 -3.43
CA ARG A 94 1.06 24.41 -2.26
C ARG A 94 1.37 23.28 -1.26
N PHE A 95 2.02 23.62 -0.15
CA PHE A 95 2.45 22.69 0.87
C PHE A 95 1.54 22.76 2.10
N LEU A 96 0.91 21.64 2.44
CA LEU A 96 0.07 21.44 3.60
C LEU A 96 0.73 20.43 4.55
N CYS A 97 0.56 20.57 5.86
CA CYS A 97 1.04 19.62 6.84
C CYS A 97 -0.07 19.31 7.84
N LEU A 98 -0.40 18.02 7.97
CA LEU A 98 -1.36 17.50 8.94
C LEU A 98 -0.60 16.68 9.98
N ASP A 99 -0.59 17.16 11.22
CA ASP A 99 -0.07 16.43 12.37
C ASP A 99 -1.15 16.31 13.47
N GLU A 100 -0.91 15.47 14.50
CA GLU A 100 -1.84 15.33 15.63
C GLU A 100 -2.09 16.66 16.35
N GLN A 101 -1.10 17.57 16.39
CA GLN A 101 -1.23 18.86 17.03
C GLN A 101 -2.01 19.85 16.14
N ALA A 102 -1.88 19.77 14.82
CA ALA A 102 -2.69 20.55 13.89
C ALA A 102 -4.16 20.11 13.95
N ARG A 103 -4.42 18.81 14.07
CA ARG A 103 -5.76 18.26 14.32
C ARG A 103 -6.34 18.76 15.64
N ALA A 104 -5.56 18.71 16.73
CA ALA A 104 -5.99 19.18 18.06
C ALA A 104 -6.22 20.69 18.14
N ARG A 105 -5.60 21.49 17.25
CA ARG A 105 -5.77 22.95 17.21
C ARG A 105 -6.89 23.42 16.30
N GLY A 106 -7.68 22.49 15.72
CA GLY A 106 -8.79 22.87 14.85
C GLY A 106 -8.38 23.46 13.48
N CYS A 107 -7.11 23.32 13.05
CA CYS A 107 -6.73 23.66 11.68
C CYS A 107 -7.40 22.77 10.62
N VAL A 108 -8.14 21.77 11.06
CA VAL A 108 -9.06 20.93 10.27
C VAL A 108 -10.51 21.47 10.34
N ASP A 109 -10.77 22.47 11.19
CA ASP A 109 -12.13 22.94 11.53
C ASP A 109 -12.80 23.88 10.52
N ALA A 110 -12.31 24.00 9.31
CA ALA A 110 -13.19 24.49 8.25
C ALA A 110 -14.24 23.43 7.82
N ALA A 111 -14.33 22.29 8.53
CA ALA A 111 -15.16 21.16 8.14
C ALA A 111 -15.84 20.36 9.26
N ALA A 112 -15.82 20.81 10.50
CA ALA A 112 -16.56 20.19 11.61
C ALA A 112 -18.00 20.70 11.69
N GLY A 113 -18.75 20.52 10.63
CA GLY A 113 -20.20 20.82 10.56
C GLY A 113 -21.04 19.68 9.98
N ALA A 114 -20.44 18.53 9.65
CA ALA A 114 -21.15 17.35 9.24
C ALA A 114 -21.10 16.30 10.35
N ASN A 115 -22.27 15.87 10.80
CA ASN A 115 -22.48 14.81 11.77
C ASN A 115 -21.65 13.57 11.40
N ALA A 116 -21.07 12.91 12.41
CA ALA A 116 -20.19 11.75 12.30
C ALA A 116 -20.85 10.48 11.69
N ASP A 117 -22.07 10.55 11.20
CA ASP A 117 -22.86 9.42 10.68
C ASP A 117 -23.20 9.48 9.18
N GLU A 118 -22.74 10.48 8.44
CA GLU A 118 -22.87 10.43 6.98
C GLU A 118 -21.66 9.72 6.36
N GLN A 119 -21.81 8.45 6.08
CA GLN A 119 -21.00 7.70 5.12
C GLN A 119 -21.16 8.34 3.74
N VAL A 120 -20.31 9.33 3.44
CA VAL A 120 -20.21 9.87 2.09
C VAL A 120 -19.51 8.78 1.26
N ASP A 121 -20.28 8.14 0.36
CA ASP A 121 -19.71 7.16 -0.56
C ASP A 121 -18.68 7.83 -1.51
N ALA A 122 -17.69 7.04 -1.95
CA ALA A 122 -16.61 7.52 -2.80
C ALA A 122 -17.12 8.16 -4.11
N HIS A 123 -18.28 7.72 -4.59
CA HIS A 123 -18.90 8.22 -5.82
C HIS A 123 -19.49 9.63 -5.64
N THR A 124 -20.08 9.91 -4.49
CA THR A 124 -20.62 11.23 -4.13
C THR A 124 -19.48 12.22 -3.89
N TYR A 125 -18.39 11.81 -3.20
CA TYR A 125 -17.19 12.64 -2.99
C TYR A 125 -16.51 12.98 -4.32
N ALA A 126 -16.33 12.02 -5.20
CA ALA A 126 -15.74 12.22 -6.53
C ALA A 126 -16.56 13.19 -7.41
N ARG A 127 -17.92 13.13 -7.34
CA ARG A 127 -18.79 14.04 -8.06
C ARG A 127 -18.73 15.49 -7.57
N MET A 128 -18.51 15.70 -6.26
CA MET A 128 -18.40 17.04 -5.67
C MET A 128 -17.11 17.76 -6.06
N HIS A 129 -16.06 17.02 -6.43
CA HIS A 129 -14.71 17.55 -6.74
C HIS A 129 -14.30 17.37 -8.21
N ALA A 130 -15.13 16.74 -9.04
CA ALA A 130 -14.91 16.64 -10.49
C ALA A 130 -15.12 18.02 -11.15
N GLY A 131 -14.07 18.81 -11.22
CA GLY A 131 -14.09 20.14 -11.84
C GLY A 131 -13.14 21.16 -11.20
N ALA A 132 -12.39 20.78 -10.19
CA ALA A 132 -11.45 21.66 -9.53
C ALA A 132 -10.10 21.73 -10.30
N HIS A 133 -9.94 22.79 -11.09
CA HIS A 133 -8.72 23.53 -11.35
C HIS A 133 -7.60 22.89 -12.19
N ALA A 134 -7.73 23.01 -13.53
CA ALA A 134 -6.60 22.84 -14.46
C ALA A 134 -5.51 23.94 -14.32
N ASP A 135 -5.80 25.07 -13.64
CA ASP A 135 -4.89 26.23 -13.49
C ASP A 135 -4.30 26.41 -12.09
N SER A 136 -4.59 25.53 -11.13
CA SER A 136 -4.02 25.63 -9.77
C SER A 136 -2.76 24.75 -9.64
N PRO A 137 -1.66 25.24 -9.01
CA PRO A 137 -0.48 24.42 -8.81
C PRO A 137 -0.81 23.21 -7.96
N ALA A 138 -0.28 22.03 -8.36
CA ALA A 138 -0.46 20.79 -7.65
C ALA A 138 -0.14 20.93 -6.16
N SER A 139 -0.95 20.30 -5.31
CA SER A 139 -0.87 20.41 -3.85
C SER A 139 -0.10 19.22 -3.26
N PHE A 140 0.81 19.49 -2.32
CA PHE A 140 1.48 18.48 -1.52
C PHE A 140 0.94 18.51 -0.09
N CYS A 141 0.38 17.40 0.38
CA CYS A 141 -0.08 17.24 1.75
C CYS A 141 0.80 16.24 2.49
N LEU A 142 1.55 16.70 3.47
CA LEU A 142 2.33 15.85 4.36
C LEU A 142 1.48 15.48 5.58
N VAL A 143 1.30 14.18 5.82
CA VAL A 143 0.68 13.63 7.03
C VAL A 143 1.78 13.04 7.91
N LEU A 144 2.05 13.69 9.05
CA LEU A 144 3.13 13.32 9.96
C LEU A 144 2.65 12.23 10.94
N GLN A 145 2.78 10.96 10.53
CA GLN A 145 2.47 9.80 11.37
C GLN A 145 3.12 8.52 10.86
N ASP A 146 3.04 7.46 11.67
CA ASP A 146 3.43 6.12 11.21
C ASP A 146 2.43 5.61 10.17
N ALA A 147 2.92 5.22 8.99
CA ALA A 147 2.09 4.75 7.89
C ALA A 147 1.27 3.48 8.24
N LEU A 148 1.72 2.69 9.23
CA LEU A 148 0.94 1.56 9.75
C LEU A 148 -0.30 2.01 10.54
N ASN A 149 -0.34 3.24 11.03
CA ASN A 149 -1.49 3.81 11.74
C ASN A 149 -2.35 4.73 10.85
N PHE A 150 -1.92 4.97 9.61
CA PHE A 150 -2.66 5.79 8.66
C PHE A 150 -3.99 5.13 8.32
N SER A 151 -5.08 5.86 8.53
CA SER A 151 -6.45 5.38 8.39
C SER A 151 -7.17 6.02 7.20
N ARG A 152 -8.34 5.45 6.85
CA ARG A 152 -9.20 6.04 5.82
C ARG A 152 -9.67 7.45 6.18
N ASN A 153 -9.93 7.72 7.46
CA ASN A 153 -10.31 9.06 7.92
C ASN A 153 -9.16 10.07 7.74
N ASP A 154 -7.91 9.65 7.94
CA ASP A 154 -6.75 10.49 7.70
C ASP A 154 -6.60 10.83 6.21
N LEU A 155 -6.82 9.84 5.34
CA LEU A 155 -6.81 10.02 3.89
C LEU A 155 -7.89 11.02 3.46
N LEU A 156 -9.12 10.85 3.93
CA LEU A 156 -10.22 11.76 3.61
C LEU A 156 -9.97 13.19 4.11
N ALA A 157 -9.38 13.34 5.31
CA ALA A 157 -8.98 14.65 5.83
C ALA A 157 -7.91 15.32 4.95
N ALA A 158 -6.94 14.56 4.47
CA ALA A 158 -5.91 15.06 3.56
C ALA A 158 -6.48 15.44 2.19
N CYS A 159 -7.37 14.63 1.62
CA CYS A 159 -8.08 14.95 0.38
C CYS A 159 -8.89 16.25 0.52
N LYS A 160 -9.60 16.42 1.64
CA LYS A 160 -10.35 17.63 1.91
C LYS A 160 -9.45 18.86 2.02
N ALA A 161 -8.31 18.74 2.70
CA ALA A 161 -7.34 19.84 2.86
C ALA A 161 -6.71 20.26 1.53
N THR A 162 -6.49 19.31 0.62
CA THR A 162 -5.95 19.56 -0.73
C THR A 162 -7.01 19.90 -1.75
N GLU A 163 -8.29 19.75 -1.42
CA GLU A 163 -9.41 19.87 -2.37
C GLU A 163 -9.26 18.90 -3.54
N SER A 164 -8.73 17.70 -3.29
CA SER A 164 -8.44 16.69 -4.29
C SER A 164 -9.39 15.49 -4.23
N VAL A 165 -9.45 14.73 -5.32
CA VAL A 165 -10.13 13.44 -5.35
C VAL A 165 -9.42 12.42 -4.45
N ILE A 166 -10.11 11.34 -4.07
CA ILE A 166 -9.49 10.25 -3.31
C ILE A 166 -8.48 9.52 -4.23
N PRO A 167 -7.23 9.28 -3.78
CA PRO A 167 -6.22 8.57 -4.57
C PRO A 167 -6.68 7.18 -4.98
N GLN A 168 -6.55 6.89 -6.26
CA GLN A 168 -6.71 5.55 -6.81
C GLN A 168 -5.35 4.86 -7.03
N LYS A 169 -4.26 5.60 -6.87
CA LYS A 169 -2.91 5.10 -7.07
C LYS A 169 -2.05 5.32 -5.83
N PHE A 170 -1.37 4.24 -5.44
CA PHE A 170 -0.38 4.23 -4.38
C PHE A 170 1.00 4.09 -5.01
N VAL A 171 1.79 5.17 -5.00
CA VAL A 171 3.11 5.20 -5.65
C VAL A 171 4.17 5.57 -4.62
N ALA A 172 5.11 4.66 -4.33
CA ALA A 172 6.05 4.88 -3.25
C ALA A 172 7.38 4.12 -3.40
N ASN A 173 8.46 4.72 -2.89
CA ASN A 173 9.69 4.03 -2.54
C ASN A 173 9.60 3.61 -1.06
N LEU A 174 9.10 2.42 -0.77
CA LEU A 174 8.73 2.00 0.59
C LEU A 174 9.92 1.71 1.49
N PRO A 175 9.84 2.05 2.79
CA PRO A 175 10.78 1.55 3.78
C PRO A 175 10.73 0.01 3.84
N TYR A 176 11.86 -0.66 3.62
CA TYR A 176 11.92 -2.11 3.41
C TYR A 176 11.33 -2.93 4.56
N GLN A 177 11.47 -2.47 5.79
CA GLN A 177 11.03 -3.19 6.99
C GLN A 177 9.51 -3.37 7.06
N VAL A 178 8.76 -2.44 6.50
CA VAL A 178 7.28 -2.40 6.61
C VAL A 178 6.57 -2.56 5.26
N ALA A 179 7.32 -2.61 4.17
CA ALA A 179 6.79 -2.59 2.81
C ALA A 179 5.70 -3.65 2.57
N ALA A 180 5.98 -4.91 2.91
CA ALA A 180 5.00 -5.99 2.71
C ALA A 180 3.72 -5.77 3.53
N THR A 181 3.86 -5.39 4.80
CA THR A 181 2.72 -5.11 5.68
C THR A 181 1.88 -3.94 5.18
N LEU A 182 2.54 -2.86 4.74
CA LEU A 182 1.86 -1.67 4.21
C LEU A 182 1.07 -1.98 2.94
N VAL A 183 1.66 -2.70 1.99
CA VAL A 183 0.98 -3.03 0.72
C VAL A 183 -0.30 -3.83 0.98
N LEU A 184 -0.23 -4.90 1.78
CA LEU A 184 -1.41 -5.71 2.09
C LEU A 184 -2.46 -4.87 2.83
N ARG A 185 -2.04 -4.16 3.89
CA ARG A 185 -2.93 -3.32 4.69
C ARG A 185 -3.62 -2.24 3.85
N TYR A 186 -2.91 -1.60 2.91
CA TYR A 186 -3.47 -0.51 2.11
C TYR A 186 -4.49 -1.01 1.08
N PHE A 187 -4.29 -2.21 0.54
CA PHE A 187 -5.34 -2.84 -0.26
C PHE A 187 -6.56 -3.26 0.59
N GLU A 188 -6.37 -3.58 1.86
CA GLU A 188 -7.45 -3.92 2.78
C GLU A 188 -8.27 -2.69 3.20
N ILE A 189 -7.61 -1.59 3.63
CA ILE A 189 -8.30 -0.44 4.25
C ILE A 189 -8.66 0.69 3.27
N PHE A 190 -8.09 0.71 2.06
CA PHE A 190 -8.36 1.71 1.01
C PHE A 190 -8.91 1.03 -0.23
N PRO A 191 -10.23 0.74 -0.29
CA PRO A 191 -10.84 0.09 -1.46
C PRO A 191 -10.74 0.93 -2.73
N GLU A 192 -10.52 2.24 -2.60
CA GLU A 192 -10.34 3.16 -3.72
C GLU A 192 -9.01 2.95 -4.47
N ILE A 193 -7.97 2.42 -3.81
CA ILE A 193 -6.68 2.15 -4.45
C ILE A 193 -6.85 1.03 -5.49
N GLN A 194 -6.68 1.38 -6.75
CA GLN A 194 -6.75 0.47 -7.90
C GLN A 194 -5.38 -0.05 -8.31
N ASP A 195 -4.37 0.80 -8.27
CA ASP A 195 -3.00 0.43 -8.63
C ASP A 195 -2.02 0.81 -7.51
N ALA A 196 -1.09 -0.10 -7.20
CA ALA A 196 0.05 0.17 -6.33
C ALA A 196 1.34 -0.04 -7.10
N ILE A 197 2.09 1.04 -7.34
CA ILE A 197 3.39 1.03 -7.99
C ILE A 197 4.43 1.31 -6.91
N VAL A 198 4.97 0.26 -6.32
CA VAL A 198 5.81 0.39 -5.13
C VAL A 198 7.18 -0.24 -5.32
N MET A 199 8.20 0.41 -4.76
CA MET A 199 9.55 -0.13 -4.74
C MET A 199 9.78 -0.86 -3.41
N VAL A 200 10.22 -2.11 -3.52
CA VAL A 200 10.45 -3.03 -2.40
C VAL A 200 11.74 -3.82 -2.61
N GLN A 201 12.21 -4.55 -1.60
CA GLN A 201 13.31 -5.50 -1.76
C GLN A 201 12.91 -6.64 -2.73
N SER A 202 13.89 -7.17 -3.49
CA SER A 202 13.63 -8.24 -4.48
C SER A 202 12.96 -9.46 -3.86
N GLU A 203 13.38 -9.89 -2.65
CA GLU A 203 12.75 -11.00 -1.93
C GLU A 203 11.27 -10.74 -1.63
N VAL A 204 10.91 -9.49 -1.30
CA VAL A 204 9.53 -9.09 -1.03
C VAL A 204 8.71 -9.14 -2.32
N CYS A 205 9.24 -8.62 -3.42
CA CYS A 205 8.60 -8.68 -4.74
C CYS A 205 8.39 -10.14 -5.18
N GLU A 206 9.41 -11.00 -5.06
CA GLU A 206 9.31 -12.43 -5.39
C GLU A 206 8.20 -13.13 -4.58
N ARG A 207 8.05 -12.76 -3.30
CA ARG A 207 6.98 -13.28 -2.44
C ARG A 207 5.60 -12.75 -2.85
N MET A 208 5.50 -11.46 -3.23
CA MET A 208 4.26 -10.88 -3.72
C MET A 208 3.76 -11.54 -5.01
N CYS A 209 4.67 -11.88 -5.91
CA CYS A 209 4.39 -12.47 -7.23
C CYS A 209 4.41 -14.01 -7.24
N ALA A 210 4.63 -14.66 -6.09
CA ALA A 210 4.81 -16.11 -6.04
C ALA A 210 3.54 -16.87 -6.46
N ALA A 211 3.73 -17.97 -7.16
CA ALA A 211 2.65 -18.91 -7.50
C ALA A 211 2.61 -20.09 -6.50
N PRO A 212 1.46 -20.73 -6.30
CA PRO A 212 1.37 -21.99 -5.56
C PRO A 212 2.43 -23.00 -6.03
N HIS A 213 2.87 -23.87 -5.14
CA HIS A 213 3.96 -24.85 -5.34
C HIS A 213 5.37 -24.25 -5.44
N THR A 214 5.56 -22.96 -5.27
CA THR A 214 6.89 -22.34 -5.22
C THR A 214 7.36 -22.15 -3.77
N LYS A 215 8.69 -22.07 -3.57
CA LYS A 215 9.31 -21.91 -2.24
C LYS A 215 8.93 -20.61 -1.56
N THR A 216 8.70 -19.55 -2.32
CA THR A 216 8.40 -18.19 -1.85
C THR A 216 6.92 -17.96 -1.58
N TYR A 217 6.04 -18.87 -2.06
CA TYR A 217 4.60 -18.79 -1.81
C TYR A 217 4.27 -19.04 -0.33
N GLY A 218 3.36 -18.23 0.21
CA GLY A 218 2.97 -18.30 1.63
C GLY A 218 1.68 -17.57 1.93
N ALA A 219 1.32 -17.50 3.22
CA ALA A 219 0.11 -16.81 3.68
C ALA A 219 -0.01 -15.37 3.13
N TYR A 220 1.09 -14.64 3.15
CA TYR A 220 1.13 -13.27 2.61
C TYR A 220 0.69 -13.21 1.14
N THR A 221 1.26 -14.09 0.30
CA THR A 221 0.93 -14.14 -1.13
C THR A 221 -0.53 -14.52 -1.37
N ALA A 222 -1.02 -15.53 -0.63
CA ALA A 222 -2.41 -15.97 -0.72
C ALA A 222 -3.39 -14.87 -0.30
N LYS A 223 -3.06 -14.08 0.74
CA LYS A 223 -3.86 -12.94 1.18
C LYS A 223 -3.84 -11.79 0.19
N LEU A 224 -2.65 -11.40 -0.31
CA LEU A 224 -2.52 -10.31 -1.29
C LEU A 224 -3.33 -10.62 -2.56
N ALA A 225 -3.32 -11.88 -3.00
CA ALA A 225 -4.07 -12.33 -4.16
C ALA A 225 -5.60 -12.31 -3.98
N LEU A 226 -6.13 -12.04 -2.80
CA LEU A 226 -7.56 -11.74 -2.61
C LEU A 226 -7.92 -10.33 -3.13
N PHE A 227 -6.96 -9.41 -3.11
CA PHE A 227 -7.16 -8.00 -3.44
C PHE A 227 -6.62 -7.63 -4.82
N ALA A 228 -5.44 -8.14 -5.18
CA ALA A 228 -4.70 -7.64 -6.33
C ALA A 228 -3.82 -8.73 -6.98
N SER A 229 -3.45 -8.49 -8.23
CA SER A 229 -2.47 -9.28 -8.98
C SER A 229 -1.27 -8.44 -9.40
N CYS A 230 -0.10 -9.08 -9.54
CA CYS A 230 1.09 -8.46 -10.11
C CYS A 230 0.92 -8.36 -11.64
N VAL A 231 0.99 -7.15 -12.20
CA VAL A 231 0.87 -6.90 -13.64
C VAL A 231 2.21 -6.61 -14.29
N ALA A 232 3.15 -6.00 -13.53
CA ALA A 232 4.50 -5.74 -14.01
C ALA A 232 5.49 -5.64 -12.83
N HIS A 233 6.76 -5.88 -13.09
CA HIS A 233 7.85 -5.55 -12.16
C HIS A 233 9.17 -5.37 -12.91
N PHE A 234 10.09 -4.58 -12.32
CA PHE A 234 11.44 -4.43 -12.85
C PHE A 234 12.47 -4.20 -11.74
N SER A 235 13.69 -4.65 -12.00
CA SER A 235 14.80 -4.56 -11.04
C SER A 235 15.42 -3.17 -10.98
N VAL A 236 15.84 -2.78 -9.77
CA VAL A 236 16.55 -1.54 -9.47
C VAL A 236 17.82 -1.87 -8.67
N ALA A 237 18.98 -1.59 -9.26
CA ALA A 237 20.26 -1.89 -8.63
C ALA A 237 20.54 -0.96 -7.43
N PRO A 238 21.31 -1.43 -6.43
CA PRO A 238 21.71 -0.63 -5.26
C PRO A 238 22.38 0.70 -5.59
N SER A 239 23.11 0.77 -6.72
CA SER A 239 23.77 2.00 -7.18
C SER A 239 22.82 3.15 -7.53
N ASN A 240 21.53 2.89 -7.60
CA ASN A 240 20.50 3.91 -7.84
C ASN A 240 20.05 4.62 -6.56
N PHE A 241 20.66 4.30 -5.42
CA PHE A 241 20.27 4.86 -4.12
C PHE A 241 21.45 5.48 -3.37
N LEU A 242 21.16 6.43 -2.50
CA LEU A 242 22.09 7.02 -1.54
C LEU A 242 21.45 7.01 -0.12
N PRO A 243 22.04 6.27 0.86
CA PRO A 243 23.09 5.28 0.68
C PRO A 243 22.62 4.09 -0.15
N ALA A 244 23.56 3.35 -0.74
CA ALA A 244 23.22 2.13 -1.47
C ALA A 244 22.75 1.04 -0.49
N PRO A 245 21.58 0.40 -0.69
CA PRO A 245 21.17 -0.75 0.11
C PRO A 245 22.06 -1.97 -0.18
N HIS A 246 22.07 -2.94 0.75
CA HIS A 246 22.85 -4.18 0.59
C HIS A 246 22.20 -5.20 -0.36
N VAL A 247 20.95 -4.99 -0.75
CA VAL A 247 20.15 -5.92 -1.55
C VAL A 247 19.56 -5.21 -2.78
N MET A 248 19.25 -5.99 -3.80
CA MET A 248 18.51 -5.51 -4.98
C MET A 248 17.10 -5.09 -4.59
N SER A 249 16.61 -4.06 -5.25
CA SER A 249 15.22 -3.63 -5.18
C SER A 249 14.47 -3.99 -6.44
N GLN A 250 13.16 -4.01 -6.36
CA GLN A 250 12.28 -4.07 -7.52
C GLN A 250 11.13 -3.07 -7.36
N VAL A 251 10.74 -2.44 -8.44
CA VAL A 251 9.45 -1.78 -8.55
C VAL A 251 8.45 -2.85 -8.99
N ILE A 252 7.34 -2.95 -8.28
CA ILE A 252 6.23 -3.86 -8.59
C ILE A 252 4.97 -3.03 -8.83
N HIS A 253 4.23 -3.39 -9.87
CA HIS A 253 2.91 -2.85 -10.16
C HIS A 253 1.87 -3.92 -9.83
N LEU A 254 1.09 -3.65 -8.80
CA LEU A 254 -0.04 -4.45 -8.36
C LEU A 254 -1.32 -3.76 -8.77
N ARG A 255 -2.24 -4.50 -9.38
CA ARG A 255 -3.57 -4.00 -9.77
C ARG A 255 -4.66 -4.72 -8.99
N ARG A 256 -5.57 -3.94 -8.39
CA ARG A 256 -6.75 -4.47 -7.70
C ARG A 256 -7.63 -5.27 -8.66
N HIS A 257 -8.23 -6.32 -8.16
CA HIS A 257 -9.22 -7.08 -8.92
C HIS A 257 -10.46 -6.22 -9.20
N SER A 258 -10.94 -6.29 -10.44
CA SER A 258 -12.25 -5.74 -10.81
C SER A 258 -13.38 -6.65 -10.29
N SER A 259 -14.61 -6.18 -10.33
CA SER A 259 -15.78 -7.00 -9.97
C SER A 259 -15.90 -8.32 -10.75
N SER A 260 -15.33 -8.37 -11.96
CA SER A 260 -15.31 -9.59 -12.78
C SER A 260 -14.17 -10.56 -12.46
N THR A 261 -13.15 -10.11 -11.73
CA THR A 261 -11.95 -10.91 -11.38
C THR A 261 -11.79 -11.13 -9.89
N THR A 262 -12.64 -10.51 -9.05
CA THR A 262 -12.62 -10.72 -7.60
C THR A 262 -12.90 -12.18 -7.24
N LEU A 263 -12.19 -12.70 -6.25
CA LEU A 263 -12.31 -14.11 -5.82
C LEU A 263 -13.45 -14.32 -4.82
N CYS A 264 -13.80 -13.29 -4.04
CA CYS A 264 -14.82 -13.35 -3.00
C CYS A 264 -15.40 -11.96 -2.73
N GLU A 265 -16.52 -11.92 -2.03
CA GLU A 265 -17.14 -10.69 -1.54
C GLU A 265 -16.28 -10.07 -0.43
N GLU A 266 -16.36 -8.75 -0.26
CA GLU A 266 -15.60 -8.02 0.76
C GLU A 266 -15.89 -8.52 2.18
N SER A 267 -17.15 -8.89 2.46
CA SER A 267 -17.59 -9.46 3.73
C SER A 267 -16.96 -10.83 4.04
N GLU A 268 -16.54 -11.60 3.03
CA GLU A 268 -15.90 -12.91 3.20
C GLU A 268 -14.40 -12.79 3.54
N ILE A 269 -13.77 -11.67 3.18
CA ILE A 269 -12.30 -11.49 3.27
C ILE A 269 -11.75 -11.80 4.68
N PRO A 270 -12.33 -11.31 5.79
CA PRO A 270 -11.80 -11.61 7.13
C PRO A 270 -11.78 -13.12 7.43
N HIS A 271 -12.82 -13.85 7.06
CA HIS A 271 -12.89 -15.30 7.25
C HIS A 271 -11.87 -16.03 6.36
N VAL A 272 -11.74 -15.63 5.09
CA VAL A 272 -10.73 -16.21 4.17
C VAL A 272 -9.33 -15.97 4.70
N MET A 273 -9.01 -14.76 5.18
CA MET A 273 -7.69 -14.46 5.76
C MET A 273 -7.41 -15.30 7.01
N ARG A 274 -8.41 -15.52 7.87
CA ARG A 274 -8.30 -16.41 9.05
C ARG A 274 -8.01 -17.84 8.64
N VAL A 275 -8.70 -18.38 7.64
CA VAL A 275 -8.47 -19.75 7.11
C VAL A 275 -7.07 -19.87 6.52
N ILE A 276 -6.61 -18.86 5.75
CA ILE A 276 -5.25 -18.82 5.20
C ILE A 276 -4.23 -18.86 6.34
N ASP A 277 -4.36 -17.99 7.37
CA ASP A 277 -3.42 -17.95 8.49
C ASP A 277 -3.36 -19.29 9.23
N ALA A 278 -4.52 -19.88 9.51
CA ALA A 278 -4.60 -21.18 10.18
C ALA A 278 -3.98 -22.29 9.33
N ALA A 279 -4.18 -22.28 8.00
CA ALA A 279 -3.61 -23.27 7.10
C ALA A 279 -2.07 -23.19 7.03
N PHE A 280 -1.51 -21.97 7.04
CA PHE A 280 -0.06 -21.73 7.02
C PHE A 280 0.62 -21.73 8.39
N ALA A 281 -0.12 -21.80 9.51
CA ALA A 281 0.43 -21.77 10.86
C ALA A 281 1.48 -22.88 11.11
N GLN A 282 1.35 -24.01 10.44
CA GLN A 282 2.28 -25.15 10.56
C GLN A 282 2.81 -25.58 9.19
N ARG A 283 3.83 -24.91 8.70
CA ARG A 283 4.38 -25.04 7.34
C ARG A 283 4.65 -26.48 6.86
N ARG A 284 5.07 -27.39 7.76
CA ARG A 284 5.40 -28.80 7.43
C ARG A 284 4.24 -29.75 7.55
N LYS A 285 3.07 -29.33 7.99
CA LYS A 285 1.88 -30.16 8.18
C LYS A 285 0.92 -30.05 7.00
N THR A 286 -0.01 -31.00 6.93
CA THR A 286 -1.15 -30.92 6.01
C THR A 286 -2.09 -29.80 6.45
N VAL A 287 -2.86 -29.27 5.50
CA VAL A 287 -3.90 -28.25 5.79
C VAL A 287 -4.87 -28.76 6.85
N SER A 288 -5.32 -30.01 6.77
CA SER A 288 -6.19 -30.63 7.76
C SER A 288 -5.62 -30.54 9.18
N ASN A 289 -4.34 -30.91 9.36
CA ASN A 289 -3.69 -30.87 10.65
C ASN A 289 -3.46 -29.42 11.17
N SER A 290 -3.09 -28.51 10.26
CA SER A 290 -2.84 -27.13 10.61
C SER A 290 -4.12 -26.43 11.07
N LEU A 291 -5.22 -26.57 10.34
CA LEU A 291 -6.54 -26.02 10.68
C LEU A 291 -7.04 -26.56 12.03
N SER A 292 -6.95 -27.89 12.24
CA SER A 292 -7.36 -28.49 13.51
C SER A 292 -6.53 -28.00 14.69
N ALA A 293 -5.24 -27.75 14.50
CA ALA A 293 -4.36 -27.20 15.52
C ALA A 293 -4.68 -25.74 15.85
N CYS A 294 -5.31 -25.01 14.94
CA CYS A 294 -5.76 -23.61 15.11
C CYS A 294 -7.20 -23.48 15.60
N GLY A 295 -7.82 -24.57 16.08
CA GLY A 295 -9.11 -24.53 16.75
C GLY A 295 -10.30 -24.95 15.90
N PHE A 296 -10.13 -25.26 14.61
CA PHE A 296 -11.22 -25.81 13.81
C PHE A 296 -11.51 -27.26 14.19
N ALA A 297 -12.78 -27.61 14.42
CA ALA A 297 -13.18 -28.97 14.79
C ALA A 297 -12.81 -29.97 13.69
N ARG A 298 -12.22 -31.11 14.04
CA ARG A 298 -11.66 -32.09 13.07
C ARG A 298 -12.69 -32.63 12.07
N ASP A 299 -13.91 -32.88 12.55
CA ASP A 299 -15.00 -33.38 11.73
C ASP A 299 -15.49 -32.30 10.73
N VAL A 300 -15.56 -31.02 11.18
CA VAL A 300 -15.87 -29.87 10.34
C VAL A 300 -14.77 -29.68 9.27
N VAL A 301 -13.48 -29.77 9.65
CA VAL A 301 -12.36 -29.71 8.73
C VAL A 301 -12.45 -30.79 7.67
N ALA A 302 -12.77 -32.02 8.06
CA ALA A 302 -12.87 -33.13 7.09
C ALA A 302 -14.02 -32.91 6.09
N ARG A 303 -15.19 -32.44 6.55
CA ARG A 303 -16.33 -32.14 5.67
C ARG A 303 -16.03 -30.94 4.74
N ALA A 304 -15.49 -29.86 5.29
CA ALA A 304 -15.15 -28.67 4.51
C ALA A 304 -14.11 -28.95 3.41
N LEU A 305 -13.06 -29.73 3.72
CA LEU A 305 -12.07 -30.17 2.72
C LEU A 305 -12.71 -31.04 1.63
N SER A 306 -13.62 -31.93 2.00
CA SER A 306 -14.34 -32.79 1.03
C SER A 306 -15.25 -31.95 0.12
N GLN A 307 -16.02 -31.00 0.68
CA GLN A 307 -16.93 -30.12 -0.07
C GLN A 307 -16.17 -29.19 -1.04
N SER A 308 -14.96 -28.75 -0.65
CA SER A 308 -14.12 -27.88 -1.48
C SER A 308 -13.17 -28.66 -2.41
N GLU A 309 -13.32 -30.00 -2.50
CA GLU A 309 -12.49 -30.90 -3.35
C GLU A 309 -10.98 -30.79 -3.02
N ILE A 310 -10.62 -30.44 -1.78
CA ILE A 310 -9.23 -30.34 -1.34
C ILE A 310 -8.82 -31.64 -0.65
N SER A 311 -7.70 -32.22 -1.11
CA SER A 311 -7.14 -33.42 -0.46
C SER A 311 -6.76 -33.14 0.99
N ALA A 312 -7.15 -34.04 1.92
CA ALA A 312 -6.73 -33.95 3.32
C ALA A 312 -5.20 -34.02 3.52
N GLN A 313 -4.46 -34.51 2.51
CA GLN A 313 -2.99 -34.57 2.48
C GLN A 313 -2.35 -33.32 1.86
N ALA A 314 -3.13 -32.41 1.29
CA ALA A 314 -2.63 -31.16 0.71
C ALA A 314 -1.90 -30.32 1.77
N ARG A 315 -0.90 -29.55 1.34
CA ARG A 315 -0.24 -28.54 2.15
C ARG A 315 -0.73 -27.15 1.72
N ALA A 316 -0.72 -26.19 2.63
CA ALA A 316 -1.19 -24.83 2.35
C ALA A 316 -0.48 -24.20 1.13
N GLU A 317 0.82 -24.47 0.96
CA GLU A 317 1.63 -23.97 -0.17
C GLU A 317 1.20 -24.47 -1.55
N THR A 318 0.33 -25.51 -1.61
CA THR A 318 -0.19 -26.04 -2.87
C THR A 318 -1.56 -25.47 -3.25
N LEU A 319 -2.21 -24.75 -2.34
CA LEU A 319 -3.56 -24.21 -2.55
C LEU A 319 -3.51 -22.81 -3.17
N THR A 320 -4.36 -22.57 -4.16
CA THR A 320 -4.60 -21.22 -4.70
C THR A 320 -5.48 -20.39 -3.76
N SER A 321 -5.49 -19.06 -3.93
CA SER A 321 -6.40 -18.21 -3.18
C SER A 321 -7.88 -18.53 -3.44
N ALA A 322 -8.23 -18.94 -4.67
CA ALA A 322 -9.57 -19.42 -4.98
C ALA A 322 -9.94 -20.71 -4.22
N ALA A 323 -8.97 -21.63 -4.02
CA ALA A 323 -9.19 -22.83 -3.21
C ALA A 323 -9.41 -22.46 -1.72
N PHE A 324 -8.71 -21.45 -1.19
CA PHE A 324 -8.96 -20.94 0.16
C PHE A 324 -10.35 -20.31 0.29
N VAL A 325 -10.81 -19.56 -0.71
CA VAL A 325 -12.18 -19.01 -0.74
C VAL A 325 -13.21 -20.15 -0.72
N ALA A 326 -13.07 -21.16 -1.58
CA ALA A 326 -13.97 -22.31 -1.60
C ALA A 326 -13.99 -23.04 -0.24
N LEU A 327 -12.81 -23.25 0.36
CA LEU A 327 -12.68 -23.87 1.68
C LEU A 327 -13.37 -23.03 2.78
N THR A 328 -13.25 -21.71 2.72
CA THR A 328 -13.90 -20.81 3.68
C THR A 328 -15.42 -20.87 3.57
N ARG A 329 -15.94 -20.86 2.37
CA ARG A 329 -17.39 -21.04 2.11
C ARG A 329 -17.92 -22.38 2.62
N ALA A 330 -17.13 -23.45 2.48
CA ALA A 330 -17.46 -24.73 3.07
C ALA A 330 -17.48 -24.70 4.61
N PHE A 331 -16.55 -23.99 5.24
CA PHE A 331 -16.56 -23.74 6.69
C PHE A 331 -17.76 -22.92 7.14
N ASP A 332 -18.13 -21.89 6.39
CA ASP A 332 -19.29 -21.04 6.67
C ASP A 332 -20.60 -21.85 6.62
N ALA A 333 -20.74 -22.72 5.62
CA ALA A 333 -21.88 -23.62 5.49
C ALA A 333 -22.01 -24.62 6.68
N GLU A 334 -20.91 -24.96 7.34
CA GLU A 334 -20.85 -25.80 8.54
C GLU A 334 -21.02 -24.97 9.84
N GLY A 335 -21.24 -23.65 9.74
CA GLY A 335 -21.43 -22.75 10.89
C GLY A 335 -20.13 -22.49 11.70
N ALA A 336 -18.97 -22.59 11.06
CA ALA A 336 -17.69 -22.45 11.77
C ALA A 336 -17.36 -21.01 12.22
N PHE A 337 -18.13 -20.00 11.79
CA PHE A 337 -17.93 -18.57 12.07
C PHE A 337 -19.12 -17.90 12.78
N VAL A 338 -20.07 -18.68 13.34
CA VAL A 338 -21.35 -18.16 13.91
C VAL A 338 -21.19 -17.42 15.23
N ASP A 339 -20.02 -17.43 15.87
CA ASP A 339 -19.80 -16.87 17.22
C ASP A 339 -18.87 -15.63 17.23
N GLU A 340 -18.76 -14.89 16.11
CA GLU A 340 -17.89 -13.67 16.07
C GLU A 340 -18.65 -12.39 15.74
#